data_fbbbe4ec46ede2f95bb076b3ebc081e1
#
_entry.id   fbbbe4ec46ede2f95bb076b3ebc081e1
#
_cell.length_a   1.000
_cell.length_b   1.000
_cell.length_c   1.000
_cell.angle_alpha   90.00
_cell.angle_beta   90.00
_cell.angle_gamma   90.00
#
_symmetry.space_group_name_H-M   'P 1'
#
loop_
_entity.id
_entity.type
_entity.pdbx_description
1 polymer ?
#
loop_
_entity_poly.entity_id
_entity_poly.type
_entity_poly.pdbx_seq_one_letter_code
_entity_poly.pdbx_strand_id
1 'polypeptide(L)'
;KLLYLCNLIIWEKIVWKQIFRIWIIQLNPLQLIYISNIIISLICLAFFSGMEVAFISSNKLRFELDKKYKNLTSSIISIFYNNSQQFISTMLVGKFISIVIFGLLTTESLTFAFEGVMSLFISVLLQITIATVVIIIVGEFLPRAFFKINPNMWMRLFSWVLLFFYIILFPVSWFSSWASSKFFGLFKISLPPSTAENVFSRID
;
A
#
# COMPACT_ATOMS: atom_id res chain seq x y z
N LYS A 1 -24.42 21.04 41.04
CA LYS A 1 -23.75 21.15 39.72
C LYS A 1 -22.79 20.02 39.46
N LEU A 2 -21.98 19.56 40.45
CA LEU A 2 -21.03 18.44 40.32
C LEU A 2 -21.74 17.08 40.06
N LEU A 3 -22.89 16.80 40.69
CA LEU A 3 -23.68 15.61 40.49
C LEU A 3 -24.27 15.50 39.08
N TYR A 4 -24.62 16.64 38.44
CA TYR A 4 -25.10 16.66 37.04
C TYR A 4 -23.98 16.33 36.06
N LEU A 5 -22.77 16.83 36.25
CA LEU A 5 -21.61 16.52 35.42
C LEU A 5 -21.18 15.06 35.55
N CYS A 6 -21.21 14.51 36.77
CA CYS A 6 -20.89 13.12 37.00
C CYS A 6 -21.91 12.15 36.33
N ASN A 7 -23.20 12.51 36.39
CA ASN A 7 -24.25 11.75 35.72
C ASN A 7 -24.12 11.82 34.17
N LEU A 8 -23.74 12.98 33.63
CA LEU A 8 -23.55 13.14 32.16
C LEU A 8 -22.38 12.29 31.65
N ILE A 9 -21.27 12.26 32.39
CA ILE A 9 -20.09 11.43 32.04
C ILE A 9 -20.39 9.93 32.15
N ILE A 10 -21.17 9.54 33.14
CA ILE A 10 -21.59 8.13 33.33
C ILE A 10 -22.57 7.72 32.20
N TRP A 11 -23.51 8.58 31.84
CA TRP A 11 -24.44 8.37 30.72
C TRP A 11 -23.70 8.26 29.39
N GLU A 12 -22.72 9.13 29.15
CA GLU A 12 -21.92 9.09 27.94
C GLU A 12 -21.12 7.77 27.82
N LYS A 13 -20.46 7.33 28.89
CA LYS A 13 -19.77 6.02 28.92
C LYS A 13 -20.71 4.83 28.75
N ILE A 14 -21.91 4.86 29.33
CA ILE A 14 -22.90 3.79 29.22
C ILE A 14 -23.46 3.75 27.80
N VAL A 15 -23.77 4.90 27.20
CA VAL A 15 -24.26 5.02 25.84
C VAL A 15 -23.21 4.55 24.83
N TRP A 16 -21.97 5.00 24.96
CA TRP A 16 -20.88 4.53 24.11
C TRP A 16 -20.60 3.03 24.25
N LYS A 17 -20.68 2.49 25.46
CA LYS A 17 -20.53 1.05 25.73
C LYS A 17 -21.70 0.24 25.16
N GLN A 18 -22.91 0.74 25.22
CA GLN A 18 -24.09 0.12 24.62
C GLN A 18 -24.03 0.18 23.09
N ILE A 19 -23.70 1.33 22.51
CA ILE A 19 -23.51 1.51 21.06
C ILE A 19 -22.42 0.57 20.57
N PHE A 20 -21.29 0.52 21.24
CA PHE A 20 -20.17 -0.37 20.88
C PHE A 20 -20.54 -1.85 21.02
N ARG A 21 -21.34 -2.22 22.03
CA ARG A 21 -21.85 -3.58 22.22
C ARG A 21 -22.87 -3.96 21.15
N ILE A 22 -23.80 -3.08 20.80
CA ILE A 22 -24.77 -3.28 19.71
C ILE A 22 -24.03 -3.39 18.38
N TRP A 23 -23.00 -2.56 18.16
CA TRP A 23 -22.16 -2.58 16.97
C TRP A 23 -21.39 -3.91 16.81
N ILE A 24 -20.84 -4.45 17.92
CA ILE A 24 -20.13 -5.74 17.93
C ILE A 24 -21.11 -6.93 17.78
N ILE A 25 -22.29 -6.88 18.42
CA ILE A 25 -23.26 -7.98 18.39
C ILE A 25 -23.96 -8.06 17.03
N GLN A 26 -24.05 -6.95 16.31
CA GLN A 26 -24.70 -6.87 14.98
C GLN A 26 -23.72 -7.12 13.81
N LEU A 27 -22.46 -7.48 14.09
CA LEU A 27 -21.52 -7.92 13.06
C LEU A 27 -22.00 -9.24 12.46
N ASN A 28 -22.82 -9.15 11.42
CA ASN A 28 -23.12 -10.27 10.56
C ASN A 28 -21.81 -10.91 10.07
N PRO A 29 -21.72 -12.25 9.93
CA PRO A 29 -20.53 -12.92 9.43
C PRO A 29 -20.04 -12.32 8.10
N LEU A 30 -20.93 -11.78 7.28
CA LEU A 30 -20.59 -11.04 6.06
C LEU A 30 -19.79 -9.77 6.34
N GLN A 31 -20.15 -8.98 7.35
CA GLN A 31 -19.41 -7.76 7.71
C GLN A 31 -17.99 -8.06 8.23
N LEU A 32 -17.83 -9.16 8.96
CA LEU A 32 -16.50 -9.62 9.38
C LEU A 32 -15.61 -9.98 8.19
N ILE A 33 -16.18 -10.60 7.15
CA ILE A 33 -15.49 -10.92 5.91
C ILE A 33 -15.07 -9.62 5.18
N TYR A 34 -15.94 -8.61 5.10
CA TYR A 34 -15.60 -7.33 4.49
C TYR A 34 -14.47 -6.62 5.24
N ILE A 35 -14.55 -6.56 6.58
CA ILE A 35 -13.50 -5.93 7.40
C ILE A 35 -12.17 -6.66 7.23
N SER A 36 -12.16 -7.99 7.22
CA SER A 36 -10.92 -8.76 7.01
C SER A 36 -10.31 -8.49 5.63
N ASN A 37 -11.12 -8.41 4.59
CA ASN A 37 -10.66 -8.09 3.23
C ASN A 37 -10.12 -6.65 3.11
N ILE A 38 -10.73 -5.68 3.81
CA ILE A 38 -10.23 -4.30 3.90
C ILE A 38 -8.85 -4.29 4.56
N ILE A 39 -8.66 -5.01 5.66
CA ILE A 39 -7.38 -5.10 6.35
C ILE A 39 -6.32 -5.75 5.46
N ILE A 40 -6.65 -6.85 4.78
CA ILE A 40 -5.73 -7.54 3.86
C ILE A 40 -5.32 -6.61 2.71
N SER A 41 -6.26 -5.90 2.08
CA SER A 41 -5.95 -4.97 1.00
C SER A 41 -5.06 -3.81 1.46
N LEU A 42 -5.26 -3.31 2.69
CA LEU A 42 -4.44 -2.28 3.30
C LEU A 42 -3.02 -2.77 3.59
N ILE A 43 -2.88 -4.01 4.08
CA ILE A 43 -1.57 -4.65 4.29
C ILE A 43 -0.84 -4.84 2.95
N CYS A 44 -1.54 -5.28 1.90
CA CYS A 44 -0.95 -5.40 0.56
C CYS A 44 -0.48 -4.04 0.03
N LEU A 45 -1.30 -2.99 0.19
CA LEU A 45 -0.94 -1.63 -0.19
C LEU A 45 0.31 -1.15 0.56
N ALA A 46 0.35 -1.34 1.88
CA ALA A 46 1.48 -0.99 2.72
C ALA A 46 2.75 -1.75 2.32
N PHE A 47 2.62 -3.03 1.99
CA PHE A 47 3.72 -3.87 1.52
C PHE A 47 4.32 -3.34 0.21
N PHE A 48 3.51 -3.12 -0.83
CA PHE A 48 4.01 -2.61 -2.10
C PHE A 48 4.62 -1.22 -1.98
N SER A 49 3.97 -0.32 -1.24
CA SER A 49 4.47 1.04 -0.99
C SER A 49 5.79 1.05 -0.21
N GLY A 50 5.91 0.19 0.81
CA GLY A 50 7.12 0.05 1.62
C GLY A 50 8.29 -0.56 0.83
N MET A 51 8.02 -1.63 0.05
CA MET A 51 9.04 -2.30 -0.74
C MET A 51 9.56 -1.47 -1.91
N GLU A 52 8.72 -0.63 -2.52
CA GLU A 52 9.14 0.38 -3.49
C GLU A 52 10.23 1.28 -2.91
N VAL A 53 9.99 1.83 -1.72
CA VAL A 53 10.95 2.72 -1.04
C VAL A 53 12.17 1.96 -0.54
N ALA A 54 12.01 0.74 -0.03
CA ALA A 54 13.13 -0.11 0.38
C ALA A 54 14.08 -0.38 -0.79
N PHE A 55 13.55 -0.68 -1.97
CA PHE A 55 14.35 -0.91 -3.17
C PHE A 55 15.15 0.34 -3.57
N ILE A 56 14.48 1.50 -3.67
CA ILE A 56 15.14 2.77 -4.05
C ILE A 56 16.20 3.20 -3.02
N SER A 57 15.97 2.93 -1.73
CA SER A 57 16.87 3.32 -0.64
C SER A 57 17.95 2.27 -0.33
N SER A 58 17.89 1.09 -0.95
CA SER A 58 18.83 0.01 -0.69
C SER A 58 20.14 0.17 -1.47
N ASN A 59 21.22 -0.43 -0.96
CA ASN A 59 22.56 -0.32 -1.56
C ASN A 59 22.82 -1.50 -2.50
N LYS A 60 22.85 -1.23 -3.81
CA LYS A 60 23.12 -2.21 -4.87
C LYS A 60 24.47 -2.92 -4.68
N LEU A 61 25.51 -2.16 -4.40
CA LEU A 61 26.87 -2.69 -4.27
C LEU A 61 26.97 -3.75 -3.16
N ARG A 62 26.28 -3.56 -2.05
CA ARG A 62 26.23 -4.53 -0.95
C ARG A 62 25.67 -5.87 -1.39
N PHE A 63 24.59 -5.86 -2.19
CA PHE A 63 23.99 -7.10 -2.69
C PHE A 63 24.85 -7.78 -3.76
N GLU A 64 25.58 -7.03 -4.58
CA GLU A 64 26.53 -7.57 -5.53
C GLU A 64 27.72 -8.23 -4.86
N LEU A 65 28.24 -7.66 -3.77
CA LEU A 65 29.27 -8.28 -2.95
C LEU A 65 28.76 -9.57 -2.28
N ASP A 66 27.57 -9.54 -1.69
CA ASP A 66 26.96 -10.70 -1.05
C ASP A 66 26.67 -11.83 -2.06
N LYS A 67 26.42 -11.52 -3.32
CA LYS A 67 26.23 -12.51 -4.40
C LYS A 67 27.49 -13.36 -4.61
N LYS A 68 28.68 -12.79 -4.45
CA LYS A 68 29.97 -13.53 -4.54
C LYS A 68 30.05 -14.69 -3.52
N TYR A 69 29.35 -14.57 -2.39
CA TYR A 69 29.26 -15.61 -1.37
C TYR A 69 28.14 -16.65 -1.61
N LYS A 70 27.58 -16.74 -2.85
CA LYS A 70 26.52 -17.70 -3.25
C LYS A 70 25.24 -17.61 -2.40
N ASN A 71 24.88 -16.44 -1.94
CA ASN A 71 23.62 -16.27 -1.21
C ASN A 71 22.44 -16.15 -2.17
N LEU A 72 21.48 -17.11 -2.10
CA LEU A 72 20.31 -17.17 -2.97
C LEU A 72 19.48 -15.88 -2.95
N THR A 73 19.29 -15.31 -1.76
CA THR A 73 18.56 -14.05 -1.57
C THR A 73 19.20 -12.89 -2.34
N SER A 74 20.53 -12.80 -2.29
CA SER A 74 21.27 -11.75 -3.00
C SER A 74 21.23 -11.96 -4.51
N SER A 75 21.16 -13.20 -4.97
CA SER A 75 20.96 -13.52 -6.40
C SER A 75 19.58 -13.06 -6.88
N ILE A 76 18.52 -13.30 -6.12
CA ILE A 76 17.16 -12.80 -6.45
C ILE A 76 17.13 -11.29 -6.53
N ILE A 77 17.68 -10.62 -5.53
CA ILE A 77 17.72 -9.15 -5.48
C ILE A 77 18.53 -8.57 -6.64
N SER A 78 19.61 -9.23 -7.04
CA SER A 78 20.40 -8.86 -8.21
C SER A 78 19.57 -8.87 -9.52
N ILE A 79 18.59 -9.77 -9.66
CA ILE A 79 17.67 -9.79 -10.81
C ILE A 79 16.84 -8.50 -10.84
N PHE A 80 16.38 -8.04 -9.67
CA PHE A 80 15.61 -6.80 -9.55
C PHE A 80 16.44 -5.56 -9.91
N TYR A 81 17.72 -5.53 -9.50
CA TYR A 81 18.62 -4.43 -9.86
C TYR A 81 19.00 -4.40 -11.35
N ASN A 82 19.11 -5.56 -11.99
CA ASN A 82 19.39 -5.63 -13.42
C ASN A 82 18.22 -5.08 -14.25
N ASN A 83 16.99 -5.21 -13.75
CA ASN A 83 15.77 -4.72 -14.38
C ASN A 83 15.02 -3.76 -13.44
N SER A 84 15.72 -2.75 -12.91
CA SER A 84 15.21 -1.87 -11.86
C SER A 84 13.94 -1.13 -12.26
N GLN A 85 13.86 -0.65 -13.50
CA GLN A 85 12.66 0.03 -14.02
C GLN A 85 11.44 -0.91 -14.04
N GLN A 86 11.63 -2.14 -14.50
CA GLN A 86 10.58 -3.15 -14.54
C GLN A 86 10.10 -3.51 -13.13
N PHE A 87 11.04 -3.66 -12.18
CA PHE A 87 10.72 -3.94 -10.79
C PHE A 87 9.89 -2.81 -10.15
N ILE A 88 10.30 -1.56 -10.30
CA ILE A 88 9.57 -0.39 -9.79
C ILE A 88 8.17 -0.33 -10.41
N SER A 89 8.04 -0.53 -11.72
CA SER A 89 6.75 -0.57 -12.40
C SER A 89 5.84 -1.67 -11.84
N THR A 90 6.41 -2.83 -11.52
CA THR A 90 5.67 -3.95 -10.92
C THR A 90 5.15 -3.58 -9.52
N MET A 91 5.96 -2.94 -8.68
CA MET A 91 5.55 -2.48 -7.35
C MET A 91 4.44 -1.42 -7.45
N LEU A 92 4.54 -0.48 -8.40
CA LEU A 92 3.51 0.52 -8.67
C LEU A 92 2.19 -0.12 -9.10
N VAL A 93 2.22 -1.07 -10.02
CA VAL A 93 1.02 -1.80 -10.46
C VAL A 93 0.36 -2.52 -9.28
N GLY A 94 1.13 -3.25 -8.47
CA GLY A 94 0.63 -3.92 -7.27
C GLY A 94 -0.01 -2.95 -6.28
N LYS A 95 0.61 -1.79 -6.07
CA LYS A 95 0.09 -0.72 -5.23
C LYS A 95 -1.26 -0.20 -5.74
N PHE A 96 -1.38 0.12 -7.03
CA PHE A 96 -2.63 0.62 -7.60
C PHE A 96 -3.75 -0.41 -7.56
N ILE A 97 -3.48 -1.67 -7.82
CA ILE A 97 -4.46 -2.75 -7.66
C ILE A 97 -4.96 -2.80 -6.22
N SER A 98 -4.06 -2.73 -5.24
CA SER A 98 -4.42 -2.73 -3.81
C SER A 98 -5.28 -1.53 -3.41
N ILE A 99 -4.99 -0.32 -3.95
CA ILE A 99 -5.78 0.89 -3.72
C ILE A 99 -7.21 0.73 -4.26
N VAL A 100 -7.35 0.19 -5.49
CA VAL A 100 -8.66 -0.02 -6.10
C VAL A 100 -9.49 -1.01 -5.29
N ILE A 101 -8.91 -2.16 -4.90
CA ILE A 101 -9.58 -3.16 -4.08
C ILE A 101 -9.99 -2.56 -2.73
N PHE A 102 -9.08 -1.83 -2.07
CA PHE A 102 -9.38 -1.16 -0.81
C PHE A 102 -10.54 -0.17 -0.95
N GLY A 103 -10.53 0.66 -2.00
CA GLY A 103 -11.58 1.64 -2.26
C GLY A 103 -12.95 0.99 -2.46
N LEU A 104 -13.03 -0.07 -3.27
CA LEU A 104 -14.27 -0.81 -3.50
C LEU A 104 -14.82 -1.40 -2.20
N LEU A 105 -14.00 -2.12 -1.44
CA LEU A 105 -14.40 -2.76 -0.19
C LEU A 105 -14.80 -1.74 0.89
N THR A 106 -14.10 -0.61 0.95
CA THR A 106 -14.40 0.46 1.91
C THR A 106 -15.72 1.14 1.57
N THR A 107 -16.02 1.37 0.29
CA THR A 107 -17.28 1.96 -0.14
C THR A 107 -18.47 1.08 0.24
N GLU A 108 -18.41 -0.21 -0.05
CA GLU A 108 -19.46 -1.15 0.34
C GLU A 108 -19.67 -1.15 1.86
N SER A 109 -18.60 -1.29 2.62
CA SER A 109 -18.66 -1.36 4.09
C SER A 109 -19.22 -0.10 4.74
N LEU A 110 -18.83 1.09 4.27
CA LEU A 110 -19.28 2.37 4.80
C LEU A 110 -20.70 2.74 4.36
N THR A 111 -21.15 2.27 3.21
CA THR A 111 -22.54 2.47 2.76
C THR A 111 -23.52 1.88 3.77
N PHE A 112 -23.27 0.67 4.24
CA PHE A 112 -24.08 0.04 5.30
C PHE A 112 -24.07 0.85 6.61
N ALA A 113 -22.95 1.48 6.95
CA ALA A 113 -22.81 2.25 8.20
C ALA A 113 -23.55 3.59 8.15
N PHE A 114 -23.68 4.21 6.98
CA PHE A 114 -24.31 5.54 6.80
C PHE A 114 -25.72 5.48 6.23
N GLU A 115 -26.25 4.29 5.96
CA GLU A 115 -27.59 4.10 5.39
C GLU A 115 -28.66 4.67 6.32
N GLY A 116 -29.49 5.58 5.79
CA GLY A 116 -30.57 6.20 6.53
C GLY A 116 -30.19 7.35 7.48
N VAL A 117 -28.90 7.68 7.63
CA VAL A 117 -28.45 8.73 8.57
C VAL A 117 -28.21 10.06 7.88
N MET A 118 -27.73 10.06 6.64
CA MET A 118 -27.32 11.28 5.91
C MET A 118 -27.82 11.25 4.46
N SER A 119 -27.82 12.44 3.82
CA SER A 119 -28.07 12.51 2.37
C SER A 119 -26.99 11.75 1.62
N LEU A 120 -27.33 11.14 0.49
CA LEU A 120 -26.42 10.34 -0.34
C LEU A 120 -25.13 11.08 -0.67
N PHE A 121 -25.23 12.35 -1.03
CA PHE A 121 -24.07 13.18 -1.39
C PHE A 121 -23.07 13.34 -0.23
N ILE A 122 -23.55 13.65 0.99
CA ILE A 122 -22.70 13.83 2.17
C ILE A 122 -22.08 12.49 2.57
N SER A 123 -22.83 11.40 2.50
CA SER A 123 -22.32 10.05 2.80
C SER A 123 -21.16 9.68 1.89
N VAL A 124 -21.29 9.84 0.58
CA VAL A 124 -20.22 9.54 -0.40
C VAL A 124 -18.99 10.43 -0.16
N LEU A 125 -19.19 11.72 0.11
CA LEU A 125 -18.07 12.65 0.36
C LEU A 125 -17.27 12.24 1.61
N LEU A 126 -17.96 11.88 2.69
CA LEU A 126 -17.32 11.39 3.91
C LEU A 126 -16.57 10.07 3.69
N GLN A 127 -17.17 9.13 2.97
CA GLN A 127 -16.55 7.83 2.64
C GLN A 127 -15.23 8.03 1.89
N ILE A 128 -15.23 8.85 0.83
CA ILE A 128 -14.03 9.14 0.04
C ILE A 128 -12.97 9.82 0.92
N THR A 129 -13.37 10.79 1.76
CA THR A 129 -12.44 11.50 2.64
C THR A 129 -11.78 10.55 3.64
N ILE A 130 -12.57 9.73 4.34
CA ILE A 130 -12.05 8.75 5.30
C ILE A 130 -11.12 7.75 4.62
N ALA A 131 -11.55 7.16 3.48
CA ALA A 131 -10.74 6.21 2.74
C ALA A 131 -9.39 6.83 2.30
N THR A 132 -9.42 8.05 1.78
CA THR A 132 -8.21 8.77 1.35
C THR A 132 -7.24 9.01 2.50
N VAL A 133 -7.73 9.47 3.66
CA VAL A 133 -6.89 9.70 4.85
C VAL A 133 -6.24 8.39 5.32
N VAL A 134 -6.99 7.29 5.34
CA VAL A 134 -6.47 5.97 5.73
C VAL A 134 -5.40 5.50 4.73
N ILE A 135 -5.64 5.61 3.42
CA ILE A 135 -4.66 5.26 2.39
C ILE A 135 -3.37 6.05 2.58
N ILE A 136 -3.45 7.37 2.74
CA ILE A 136 -2.28 8.23 2.85
C ILE A 136 -1.48 7.89 4.11
N ILE A 137 -2.12 7.78 5.26
CA ILE A 137 -1.42 7.57 6.53
C ILE A 137 -0.93 6.13 6.65
N VAL A 138 -1.85 5.16 6.56
CA VAL A 138 -1.56 3.76 6.86
C VAL A 138 -1.01 3.01 5.63
N GLY A 139 -1.50 3.34 4.45
CA GLY A 139 -1.10 2.67 3.21
C GLY A 139 0.22 3.20 2.62
N GLU A 140 0.52 4.48 2.78
CA GLU A 140 1.70 5.08 2.16
C GLU A 140 2.71 5.64 3.17
N PHE A 141 2.31 6.57 4.04
CA PHE A 141 3.26 7.29 4.89
C PHE A 141 3.97 6.38 5.89
N LEU A 142 3.23 5.63 6.68
CA LEU A 142 3.78 4.72 7.69
C LEU A 142 4.72 3.66 7.07
N PRO A 143 4.31 2.89 6.04
CA PRO A 143 5.19 1.89 5.46
C PRO A 143 6.47 2.49 4.86
N ARG A 144 6.38 3.62 4.17
CA ARG A 144 7.57 4.29 3.61
C ARG A 144 8.55 4.70 4.70
N ALA A 145 8.06 5.22 5.84
CA ALA A 145 8.91 5.57 6.97
C ALA A 145 9.62 4.35 7.57
N PHE A 146 8.87 3.26 7.82
CA PHE A 146 9.41 2.03 8.40
C PHE A 146 10.43 1.33 7.50
N PHE A 147 10.10 1.15 6.24
CA PHE A 147 10.95 0.41 5.31
C PHE A 147 12.23 1.16 4.95
N LYS A 148 12.23 2.49 5.07
CA LYS A 148 13.42 3.34 4.85
C LYS A 148 14.47 3.21 5.94
N ILE A 149 14.11 2.80 7.17
CA ILE A 149 15.05 2.69 8.29
C ILE A 149 16.14 1.63 8.00
N ASN A 150 15.73 0.45 7.54
CA ASN A 150 16.64 -0.66 7.23
C ASN A 150 16.31 -1.32 5.89
N PRO A 151 16.49 -0.62 4.75
CA PRO A 151 16.00 -1.08 3.45
C PRO A 151 16.61 -2.42 3.02
N ASN A 152 17.90 -2.64 3.29
CA ASN A 152 18.59 -3.88 2.93
C ASN A 152 18.04 -5.10 3.70
N MET A 153 17.63 -4.92 4.95
CA MET A 153 17.03 -5.98 5.77
C MET A 153 15.66 -6.38 5.19
N TRP A 154 14.82 -5.40 4.89
CA TRP A 154 13.49 -5.64 4.32
C TRP A 154 13.55 -6.32 2.96
N MET A 155 14.47 -5.87 2.09
CA MET A 155 14.71 -6.49 0.78
C MET A 155 15.12 -7.96 0.90
N ARG A 156 15.99 -8.31 1.87
CA ARG A 156 16.38 -9.70 2.12
C ARG A 156 15.24 -10.54 2.67
N LEU A 157 14.50 -10.00 3.65
CA LEU A 157 13.41 -10.71 4.31
C LEU A 157 12.29 -11.07 3.32
N PHE A 158 11.92 -10.13 2.46
CA PHE A 158 10.79 -10.29 1.53
C PHE A 158 11.21 -10.69 0.11
N SER A 159 12.47 -11.02 -0.14
CA SER A 159 12.97 -11.34 -1.48
C SER A 159 12.16 -12.41 -2.22
N TRP A 160 11.74 -13.47 -1.52
CA TRP A 160 10.93 -14.56 -2.09
C TRP A 160 9.50 -14.10 -2.42
N VAL A 161 8.89 -13.35 -1.52
CA VAL A 161 7.55 -12.78 -1.71
C VAL A 161 7.57 -11.79 -2.87
N LEU A 162 8.62 -10.95 -2.95
CA LEU A 162 8.83 -10.04 -4.06
C LEU A 162 8.99 -10.76 -5.40
N LEU A 163 9.75 -11.85 -5.43
CA LEU A 163 9.93 -12.64 -6.64
C LEU A 163 8.59 -13.21 -7.11
N PHE A 164 7.77 -13.72 -6.20
CA PHE A 164 6.43 -14.22 -6.50
C PHE A 164 5.55 -13.14 -7.15
N PHE A 165 5.44 -11.97 -6.52
CA PHE A 165 4.68 -10.86 -7.07
C PHE A 165 5.28 -10.31 -8.36
N TYR A 166 6.61 -10.27 -8.48
CA TYR A 166 7.30 -9.84 -9.68
C TYR A 166 6.92 -10.71 -10.88
N ILE A 167 6.88 -12.03 -10.71
CA ILE A 167 6.49 -12.96 -11.78
C ILE A 167 5.02 -12.81 -12.16
N ILE A 168 4.12 -12.74 -11.17
CA ILE A 168 2.68 -12.62 -11.42
C ILE A 168 2.32 -11.29 -12.10
N LEU A 169 2.88 -10.19 -11.62
CA LEU A 169 2.58 -8.86 -12.13
C LEU A 169 3.42 -8.47 -13.35
N PHE A 170 4.43 -9.29 -13.69
CA PHE A 170 5.32 -9.03 -14.83
C PHE A 170 4.58 -8.72 -16.13
N PRO A 171 3.58 -9.52 -16.58
CA PRO A 171 2.90 -9.26 -17.86
C PRO A 171 2.16 -7.91 -17.85
N VAL A 172 1.53 -7.56 -16.73
CA VAL A 172 0.79 -6.29 -16.59
C VAL A 172 1.76 -5.10 -16.57
N SER A 173 2.84 -5.22 -15.83
CA SER A 173 3.89 -4.22 -15.71
C SER A 173 4.64 -4.02 -17.05
N TRP A 174 4.93 -5.10 -17.77
CA TRP A 174 5.52 -5.02 -19.11
C TRP A 174 4.60 -4.30 -20.10
N PHE A 175 3.31 -4.64 -20.10
CA PHE A 175 2.30 -3.95 -20.94
C PHE A 175 2.21 -2.46 -20.58
N SER A 176 2.18 -2.11 -19.32
CA SER A 176 2.16 -0.72 -18.85
C SER A 176 3.40 0.07 -19.31
N SER A 177 4.58 -0.53 -19.19
CA SER A 177 5.84 0.08 -19.64
C SER A 177 5.89 0.22 -21.17
N TRP A 178 5.41 -0.77 -21.90
CA TRP A 178 5.31 -0.73 -23.34
C TRP A 178 4.34 0.37 -23.81
N ALA A 179 3.14 0.45 -23.22
CA ALA A 179 2.16 1.47 -23.52
C ALA A 179 2.69 2.87 -23.25
N SER A 180 3.36 3.07 -22.11
CA SER A 180 4.01 4.33 -21.75
C SER A 180 5.07 4.74 -22.79
N SER A 181 5.95 3.81 -23.19
CA SER A 181 7.00 4.07 -24.18
C SER A 181 6.43 4.46 -25.54
N LYS A 182 5.35 3.81 -25.98
CA LYS A 182 4.63 4.17 -27.22
C LYS A 182 4.01 5.54 -27.14
N PHE A 183 3.39 5.87 -25.99
CA PHE A 183 2.75 7.16 -25.77
C PHE A 183 3.77 8.31 -25.83
N PHE A 184 4.91 8.17 -25.13
CA PHE A 184 5.98 9.18 -25.18
C PHE A 184 6.64 9.28 -26.54
N GLY A 185 6.80 8.16 -27.25
CA GLY A 185 7.30 8.15 -28.62
C GLY A 185 6.41 8.93 -29.60
N LEU A 186 5.08 8.88 -29.40
CA LEU A 186 4.11 9.63 -30.21
C LEU A 186 4.25 11.15 -30.02
N PHE A 187 4.56 11.59 -28.81
CA PHE A 187 4.75 13.01 -28.50
C PHE A 187 6.18 13.52 -28.72
N LYS A 188 7.09 12.69 -29.27
CA LYS A 188 8.53 13.03 -29.45
C LYS A 188 9.20 13.61 -28.19
N ILE A 189 8.70 13.25 -27.02
CA ILE A 189 9.31 13.65 -25.75
C ILE A 189 10.46 12.68 -25.50
N SER A 190 11.70 13.17 -25.65
CA SER A 190 12.89 12.43 -25.20
C SER A 190 12.82 12.36 -23.66
N LEU A 191 12.48 11.18 -23.11
CA LEU A 191 12.57 10.95 -21.68
C LEU A 191 14.04 11.13 -21.28
N PRO A 192 14.34 11.96 -20.27
CA PRO A 192 15.65 11.90 -19.65
C PRO A 192 15.85 10.45 -19.14
N PRO A 193 17.08 9.93 -19.19
CA PRO A 193 17.37 8.61 -18.65
C PRO A 193 16.76 8.51 -17.25
N SER A 194 16.03 7.43 -17.00
CA SER A 194 15.19 7.27 -15.81
C SER A 194 15.96 7.66 -14.56
N THR A 195 15.29 8.34 -13.64
CA THR A 195 15.89 8.85 -12.38
C THR A 195 16.63 7.74 -11.61
N ALA A 196 16.24 6.48 -11.80
CA ALA A 196 16.94 5.31 -11.29
C ALA A 196 18.36 5.15 -11.88
N GLU A 197 18.52 5.38 -13.18
CA GLU A 197 19.81 5.26 -13.87
C GLU A 197 20.77 6.38 -13.46
N ASN A 198 20.27 7.61 -13.26
CA ASN A 198 21.06 8.75 -12.81
C ASN A 198 21.47 8.67 -11.33
N VAL A 199 20.68 8.02 -10.48
CA VAL A 199 21.05 7.79 -9.08
C VAL A 199 22.16 6.74 -8.98
N PHE A 200 22.20 5.77 -9.89
CA PHE A 200 23.20 4.72 -9.90
C PHE A 200 24.47 5.09 -10.67
N SER A 201 24.39 5.96 -11.69
CA SER A 201 25.52 6.43 -12.48
C SER A 201 26.40 7.48 -11.75
N ARG A 202 25.93 8.07 -10.67
CA ARG A 202 26.66 9.09 -9.91
C ARG A 202 27.61 8.51 -8.84
N ILE A 203 27.72 7.19 -8.75
CA ILE A 203 28.52 6.48 -7.73
C ILE A 203 29.78 5.81 -8.37
N ASP A 204 29.93 5.90 -9.68
CA ASP A 204 31.13 5.60 -10.44
C ASP A 204 31.93 6.92 -10.65
#